data_5d7d1a739e3ccd4ecd4aa90971dfe92d
#
_entry.id   5d7d1a739e3ccd4ecd4aa90971dfe92d
#
_cell.length_a   1.000
_cell.length_b   1.000
_cell.length_c   1.000
_cell.angle_alpha   90.00
_cell.angle_beta   90.00
_cell.angle_gamma   90.00
#
_symmetry.space_group_name_H-M   'P 1'
#
loop_
_entity.id
_entity.type
_entity.pdbx_description
1 polymer ?
#
loop_
_entity_poly.entity_id
_entity_poly.type
_entity_poly.pdbx_seq_one_letter_code
_entity_poly.pdbx_strand_id
1 'polypeptide(L)'
;GIYPEINVSYEKVNANASPAIFFDSRGHAVVPLQGGLAIRDINADETQTLGYFSPAQHDGGGYMIQSSYSFVDESDRLVCPTSNNHVLMLRTMDEDGNVLSEFEKVLDIDIKAAAEEKLGKTLDQNLLSVVFDYDGNLWFATGGFRIYPERKQQGAFGYISREAIDAVLNGEEADLSDVVFVYELEPGEGAENGIAASKEGAVILTNQNCYLLQADSGVKKVWETPYESAGAKDSKEGDETTGGGLAWGSGCSPSL
;
A
#
# COMPACT_ATOMS: atom_id res chain seq x y z
N GLY A 1 14.47 -28.26 28.37
CA GLY A 1 13.62 -27.07 28.18
C GLY A 1 12.19 -27.52 27.93
N ILE A 2 11.26 -27.04 28.72
CA ILE A 2 9.84 -27.28 28.48
C ILE A 2 9.46 -26.28 27.39
N TYR A 3 9.25 -26.76 26.18
CA TYR A 3 8.61 -25.95 25.14
C TYR A 3 7.14 -25.82 25.52
N PRO A 4 6.53 -24.63 25.45
CA PRO A 4 5.10 -24.52 25.64
C PRO A 4 4.39 -25.38 24.59
N GLU A 5 3.29 -26.00 24.99
CA GLU A 5 2.45 -26.75 24.07
C GLU A 5 1.90 -25.75 23.03
N ILE A 6 2.26 -25.95 21.77
CA ILE A 6 1.82 -25.09 20.68
C ILE A 6 0.51 -25.68 20.14
N ASN A 7 -0.59 -25.03 20.44
CA ASN A 7 -1.86 -25.34 19.82
C ASN A 7 -1.89 -24.73 18.42
N VAL A 8 -2.00 -25.56 17.39
CA VAL A 8 -2.14 -25.13 16.00
C VAL A 8 -3.55 -25.39 15.54
N SER A 9 -4.26 -24.33 15.18
CA SER A 9 -5.51 -24.44 14.47
C SER A 9 -5.34 -23.91 13.03
N TYR A 10 -6.07 -24.48 12.09
CA TYR A 10 -6.09 -23.98 10.71
C TYR A 10 -7.50 -23.97 10.16
N GLU A 11 -7.77 -22.99 9.33
CA GLU A 11 -9.02 -22.87 8.61
C GLU A 11 -8.72 -22.59 7.13
N LYS A 12 -9.44 -23.26 6.25
CA LYS A 12 -9.36 -22.98 4.82
C LYS A 12 -10.30 -21.81 4.51
N VAL A 13 -9.72 -20.66 4.22
CA VAL A 13 -10.45 -19.49 3.75
C VAL A 13 -10.40 -19.40 2.23
N ASN A 14 -11.47 -18.92 1.62
CA ASN A 14 -11.51 -18.64 0.19
C ASN A 14 -10.97 -17.24 -0.04
N ALA A 15 -9.62 -17.11 -0.08
CA ALA A 15 -8.93 -15.85 -0.28
C ALA A 15 -7.95 -15.98 -1.45
N ASN A 16 -7.81 -14.91 -2.23
CA ASN A 16 -6.67 -14.76 -3.11
C ASN A 16 -5.43 -14.60 -2.21
N ALA A 17 -4.42 -15.41 -2.48
CA ALA A 17 -3.25 -15.52 -1.62
C ALA A 17 -2.58 -14.14 -1.41
N SER A 18 -2.67 -13.63 -0.19
CA SER A 18 -1.77 -12.63 0.32
C SER A 18 -1.11 -13.18 1.57
N PRO A 19 0.21 -13.12 1.68
CA PRO A 19 0.91 -13.60 2.86
C PRO A 19 0.81 -12.64 4.05
N ALA A 20 0.25 -11.44 3.86
CA ALA A 20 0.22 -10.44 4.91
C ALA A 20 -0.97 -10.66 5.84
N ILE A 21 -0.67 -10.83 7.12
CA ILE A 21 -1.61 -10.78 8.24
C ILE A 21 -1.10 -9.70 9.17
N PHE A 22 -1.96 -8.78 9.55
CA PHE A 22 -1.67 -7.75 10.53
C PHE A 22 -2.71 -7.77 11.63
N PHE A 23 -2.50 -7.01 12.68
CA PHE A 23 -3.35 -7.06 13.87
C PHE A 23 -3.82 -5.65 14.21
N ASP A 24 -5.06 -5.53 14.68
CA ASP A 24 -5.54 -4.31 15.31
C ASP A 24 -4.97 -4.16 16.74
N SER A 25 -5.24 -3.04 17.40
CA SER A 25 -4.73 -2.76 18.76
C SER A 25 -5.23 -3.74 19.81
N ARG A 26 -6.28 -4.52 19.51
CA ARG A 26 -6.90 -5.52 20.39
C ARG A 26 -6.39 -6.94 20.14
N GLY A 27 -5.54 -7.11 19.13
CA GLY A 27 -4.96 -8.40 18.75
C GLY A 27 -5.88 -9.25 17.87
N HIS A 28 -6.92 -8.66 17.25
CA HIS A 28 -7.67 -9.35 16.22
C HIS A 28 -6.87 -9.41 14.93
N ALA A 29 -6.94 -10.53 14.22
CA ALA A 29 -6.24 -10.70 12.97
C ALA A 29 -7.01 -10.05 11.80
N VAL A 30 -6.32 -9.22 11.02
CA VAL A 30 -6.81 -8.71 9.76
C VAL A 30 -6.32 -9.62 8.65
N VAL A 31 -7.24 -10.19 7.90
CA VAL A 31 -6.94 -11.20 6.86
C VAL A 31 -7.63 -10.86 5.56
N PRO A 32 -7.04 -11.20 4.40
CA PRO A 32 -7.70 -11.06 3.12
C PRO A 32 -8.89 -12.03 3.01
N LEU A 33 -10.00 -11.55 2.48
CA LEU A 33 -11.21 -12.33 2.26
C LEU A 33 -11.95 -11.82 1.02
N GLN A 34 -12.16 -12.68 0.03
CA GLN A 34 -13.00 -12.41 -1.16
C GLN A 34 -12.68 -11.06 -1.86
N GLY A 35 -11.42 -10.75 -2.03
CA GLY A 35 -10.97 -9.50 -2.67
C GLY A 35 -10.99 -8.27 -1.75
N GLY A 36 -11.45 -8.43 -0.50
CA GLY A 36 -11.47 -7.42 0.55
C GLY A 36 -10.65 -7.85 1.76
N LEU A 37 -11.00 -7.28 2.92
CA LEU A 37 -10.37 -7.57 4.22
C LEU A 37 -11.44 -7.89 5.28
N ALA A 38 -11.09 -8.80 6.19
CA ALA A 38 -11.90 -9.15 7.35
C ALA A 38 -11.09 -9.05 8.64
N ILE A 39 -11.74 -8.63 9.73
CA ILE A 39 -11.20 -8.73 11.10
C ILE A 39 -11.74 -10.00 11.73
N ARG A 40 -10.85 -10.79 12.31
CA ARG A 40 -11.17 -12.07 12.93
C ARG A 40 -10.64 -12.14 14.36
N ASP A 41 -11.50 -12.58 15.28
CA ASP A 41 -11.07 -12.96 16.61
C ASP A 41 -10.46 -14.37 16.55
N ILE A 42 -9.14 -14.43 16.69
CA ILE A 42 -8.38 -15.69 16.71
C ILE A 42 -8.17 -16.23 18.11
N ASN A 43 -8.59 -15.50 19.15
CA ASN A 43 -8.48 -15.89 20.54
C ASN A 43 -9.76 -16.54 21.09
N ALA A 44 -10.86 -16.50 20.32
CA ALA A 44 -12.08 -17.25 20.62
C ALA A 44 -11.85 -18.75 20.49
N ASP A 45 -12.66 -19.57 21.17
CA ASP A 45 -12.60 -21.04 21.08
C ASP A 45 -12.71 -21.53 19.62
N GLU A 46 -13.50 -20.82 18.84
CA GLU A 46 -13.56 -20.96 17.36
C GLU A 46 -13.32 -19.59 16.74
N THR A 47 -12.44 -19.52 15.74
CA THR A 47 -12.14 -18.28 15.03
C THR A 47 -13.41 -17.68 14.43
N GLN A 48 -13.72 -16.44 14.79
CA GLN A 48 -14.92 -15.73 14.35
C GLN A 48 -14.57 -14.54 13.45
N THR A 49 -15.33 -14.34 12.39
CA THR A 49 -15.27 -13.09 11.63
C THR A 49 -16.12 -12.05 12.36
N LEU A 50 -15.49 -10.98 12.81
CA LEU A 50 -16.16 -9.89 13.52
C LEU A 50 -16.74 -8.87 12.56
N GLY A 51 -16.03 -8.58 11.48
CA GLY A 51 -16.47 -7.64 10.47
C GLY A 51 -15.62 -7.74 9.20
N TYR A 52 -16.08 -7.12 8.13
CA TYR A 52 -15.39 -7.17 6.85
C TYR A 52 -15.73 -5.99 5.93
N PHE A 53 -14.89 -5.82 4.90
CA PHE A 53 -15.15 -4.97 3.74
C PHE A 53 -14.93 -5.78 2.47
N SER A 54 -15.89 -5.73 1.56
CA SER A 54 -15.77 -6.34 0.24
C SER A 54 -16.09 -5.31 -0.85
N PRO A 55 -15.18 -5.05 -1.79
CA PRO A 55 -15.46 -4.16 -2.92
C PRO A 55 -16.73 -4.54 -3.69
N ALA A 56 -17.00 -5.85 -3.84
CA ALA A 56 -18.17 -6.32 -4.54
C ALA A 56 -19.51 -5.94 -3.87
N GLN A 57 -19.50 -5.78 -2.54
CA GLN A 57 -20.71 -5.42 -1.80
C GLN A 57 -20.89 -3.91 -1.66
N HIS A 58 -19.79 -3.18 -1.48
CA HIS A 58 -19.84 -1.73 -1.25
C HIS A 58 -19.89 -0.92 -2.55
N ASP A 59 -19.13 -1.33 -3.57
CA ASP A 59 -18.94 -0.53 -4.79
C ASP A 59 -19.35 -1.28 -6.07
N GLY A 60 -20.04 -2.41 -5.94
CA GLY A 60 -20.43 -3.22 -7.09
C GLY A 60 -19.30 -4.05 -7.70
N GLY A 61 -18.12 -4.06 -7.09
CA GLY A 61 -16.94 -4.79 -7.55
C GLY A 61 -16.07 -3.99 -8.50
N GLY A 62 -15.26 -4.71 -9.27
CA GLY A 62 -14.39 -4.10 -10.29
C GLY A 62 -12.96 -3.86 -9.82
N TYR A 63 -12.66 -4.01 -8.52
CA TYR A 63 -11.32 -3.91 -7.98
C TYR A 63 -11.10 -4.87 -6.80
N MET A 64 -9.85 -5.00 -6.38
CA MET A 64 -9.44 -5.77 -5.20
C MET A 64 -8.57 -4.91 -4.29
N ILE A 65 -8.62 -5.17 -2.99
CA ILE A 65 -7.65 -4.61 -2.05
C ILE A 65 -6.32 -5.33 -2.22
N GLN A 66 -5.24 -4.55 -2.30
CA GLN A 66 -3.87 -5.07 -2.33
C GLN A 66 -3.39 -5.31 -0.90
N SER A 67 -3.86 -6.40 -0.30
CA SER A 67 -3.67 -6.70 1.12
C SER A 67 -2.20 -6.81 1.55
N SER A 68 -1.29 -7.17 0.64
CA SER A 68 0.15 -7.22 0.93
C SER A 68 0.77 -5.86 1.29
N TYR A 69 0.13 -4.77 0.88
CA TYR A 69 0.58 -3.40 1.09
C TYR A 69 -0.43 -2.57 1.89
N SER A 70 -1.40 -3.25 2.50
CA SER A 70 -2.35 -2.64 3.43
C SER A 70 -1.80 -2.72 4.87
N PHE A 71 -2.26 -1.84 5.73
CA PHE A 71 -1.88 -1.83 7.15
C PHE A 71 -2.99 -1.26 8.02
N VAL A 72 -2.82 -1.39 9.35
CA VAL A 72 -3.69 -0.78 10.36
C VAL A 72 -2.98 0.47 10.89
N ASP A 73 -3.67 1.61 10.93
CA ASP A 73 -3.14 2.83 11.51
C ASP A 73 -3.34 2.89 13.05
N GLU A 74 -2.84 3.94 13.69
CA GLU A 74 -2.93 4.14 15.14
C GLU A 74 -4.36 4.29 15.69
N SER A 75 -5.34 4.52 14.82
CA SER A 75 -6.77 4.61 15.13
C SER A 75 -7.55 3.35 14.75
N ASP A 76 -6.85 2.23 14.53
CA ASP A 76 -7.40 0.96 14.08
C ASP A 76 -8.15 1.03 12.73
N ARG A 77 -7.86 2.03 11.89
CA ARG A 77 -8.39 2.09 10.53
C ARG A 77 -7.50 1.28 9.59
N LEU A 78 -8.12 0.62 8.63
CA LEU A 78 -7.39 -0.06 7.56
C LEU A 78 -7.04 0.94 6.46
N VAL A 79 -5.78 1.01 6.09
CA VAL A 79 -5.27 1.82 4.99
C VAL A 79 -4.86 0.89 3.86
N CYS A 80 -5.52 1.01 2.71
CA CYS A 80 -5.51 0.00 1.68
C CYS A 80 -5.29 0.59 0.29
N PRO A 81 -4.19 0.27 -0.40
CA PRO A 81 -4.12 0.47 -1.84
C PRO A 81 -5.00 -0.56 -2.56
N THR A 82 -5.54 -0.18 -3.71
CA THR A 82 -6.44 -1.02 -4.49
C THR A 82 -5.94 -1.24 -5.91
N SER A 83 -6.43 -2.29 -6.58
CA SER A 83 -6.04 -2.63 -7.95
C SER A 83 -6.55 -1.64 -9.01
N ASN A 84 -7.49 -0.76 -8.67
CA ASN A 84 -7.94 0.35 -9.52
C ASN A 84 -7.29 1.69 -9.16
N ASN A 85 -6.15 1.65 -8.46
CA ASN A 85 -5.30 2.79 -8.12
C ASN A 85 -5.84 3.77 -7.07
N HIS A 86 -6.83 3.36 -6.29
CA HIS A 86 -7.31 4.13 -5.17
C HIS A 86 -6.58 3.80 -3.87
N VAL A 87 -6.50 4.76 -2.97
CA VAL A 87 -6.24 4.52 -1.55
C VAL A 87 -7.55 4.64 -0.81
N LEU A 88 -7.88 3.59 -0.07
CA LEU A 88 -9.04 3.58 0.84
C LEU A 88 -8.56 3.67 2.28
N MET A 89 -9.28 4.43 3.12
CA MET A 89 -9.24 4.26 4.57
C MET A 89 -10.59 3.77 5.04
N LEU A 90 -10.57 2.69 5.82
CA LEU A 90 -11.77 2.02 6.30
C LEU A 90 -11.83 2.13 7.82
N ARG A 91 -12.90 2.72 8.35
CA ARG A 91 -13.22 2.67 9.77
C ARG A 91 -13.72 1.28 10.12
N THR A 92 -13.09 0.64 11.09
CA THR A 92 -13.37 -0.75 11.49
C THR A 92 -14.11 -0.84 12.80
N MET A 93 -14.15 0.24 13.58
CA MET A 93 -14.74 0.27 14.92
C MET A 93 -15.75 1.41 15.07
N ASP A 94 -16.76 1.19 15.90
CA ASP A 94 -17.69 2.23 16.35
C ASP A 94 -17.07 3.12 17.46
N GLU A 95 -17.81 4.11 17.96
CA GLU A 95 -17.37 5.03 19.01
C GLU A 95 -17.14 4.32 20.37
N ASP A 96 -17.80 3.19 20.61
CA ASP A 96 -17.62 2.36 21.80
C ASP A 96 -16.44 1.39 21.64
N GLY A 97 -15.83 1.35 20.46
CA GLY A 97 -14.70 0.50 20.10
C GLY A 97 -15.09 -0.95 19.77
N ASN A 98 -16.32 -1.24 19.45
CA ASN A 98 -16.70 -2.54 18.93
C ASN A 98 -16.38 -2.61 17.43
N VAL A 99 -15.97 -3.79 16.95
CA VAL A 99 -15.74 -4.01 15.53
C VAL A 99 -17.07 -3.90 14.76
N LEU A 100 -17.09 -3.06 13.73
CA LEU A 100 -18.21 -2.93 12.81
C LEU A 100 -18.38 -4.22 12.00
N SER A 101 -19.60 -4.71 11.83
CA SER A 101 -19.88 -5.88 10.99
C SER A 101 -19.55 -5.63 9.50
N GLU A 102 -19.71 -4.39 9.06
CA GLU A 102 -19.29 -3.88 7.76
C GLU A 102 -18.46 -2.61 7.99
N PHE A 103 -17.24 -2.56 7.42
CA PHE A 103 -16.36 -1.42 7.60
C PHE A 103 -16.84 -0.26 6.75
N GLU A 104 -16.65 0.95 7.24
CA GLU A 104 -17.08 2.17 6.57
C GLU A 104 -15.91 2.82 5.83
N LYS A 105 -16.13 3.17 4.59
CA LYS A 105 -15.16 3.90 3.79
C LYS A 105 -15.18 5.38 4.22
N VAL A 106 -14.10 5.83 4.87
CA VAL A 106 -13.94 7.21 5.37
C VAL A 106 -13.01 8.06 4.52
N LEU A 107 -12.23 7.43 3.62
CA LEU A 107 -11.42 8.11 2.62
C LEU A 107 -11.36 7.21 1.38
N ASP A 108 -11.46 7.83 0.21
CA ASP A 108 -11.34 7.18 -1.10
C ASP A 108 -10.73 8.17 -2.09
N ILE A 109 -9.47 7.94 -2.47
CA ILE A 109 -8.72 8.82 -3.36
C ILE A 109 -8.17 8.02 -4.54
N ASP A 110 -8.52 8.43 -5.78
CA ASP A 110 -7.87 7.96 -7.00
C ASP A 110 -6.49 8.62 -7.13
N ILE A 111 -5.47 7.92 -6.62
CA ILE A 111 -4.08 8.39 -6.61
C ILE A 111 -3.53 8.56 -8.02
N LYS A 112 -3.89 7.65 -8.92
CA LYS A 112 -3.37 7.72 -10.29
C LYS A 112 -3.91 8.93 -11.02
N ALA A 113 -5.22 9.15 -10.95
CA ALA A 113 -5.83 10.33 -11.58
C ALA A 113 -5.27 11.64 -11.00
N ALA A 114 -5.14 11.75 -9.67
CA ALA A 114 -4.57 12.93 -9.02
C ALA A 114 -3.09 13.14 -9.40
N ALA A 115 -2.29 12.09 -9.48
CA ALA A 115 -0.89 12.20 -9.90
C ALA A 115 -0.76 12.58 -11.39
N GLU A 116 -1.58 12.01 -12.26
CA GLU A 116 -1.62 12.34 -13.69
C GLU A 116 -2.03 13.80 -13.92
N GLU A 117 -3.02 14.29 -13.20
CA GLU A 117 -3.42 15.70 -13.24
C GLU A 117 -2.27 16.62 -12.81
N LYS A 118 -1.60 16.29 -11.70
CA LYS A 118 -0.49 17.07 -11.16
C LYS A 118 0.71 17.12 -12.11
N LEU A 119 1.00 16.01 -12.78
CA LEU A 119 2.12 15.88 -13.73
C LEU A 119 1.76 16.41 -15.14
N GLY A 120 0.47 16.54 -15.46
CA GLY A 120 0.01 16.85 -16.82
C GLY A 120 0.31 15.75 -17.84
N LYS A 121 0.43 14.50 -17.40
CA LYS A 121 0.74 13.33 -18.24
C LYS A 121 0.17 12.04 -17.66
N THR A 122 0.02 11.04 -18.51
CA THR A 122 -0.46 9.71 -18.13
C THR A 122 0.65 8.88 -17.48
N LEU A 123 0.30 8.12 -16.45
CA LEU A 123 1.15 7.11 -15.83
C LEU A 123 0.83 5.71 -16.39
N ASP A 124 1.87 4.96 -16.76
CA ASP A 124 1.73 3.58 -17.23
C ASP A 124 1.66 2.58 -16.05
N GLN A 125 2.28 2.96 -14.93
CA GLN A 125 2.34 2.14 -13.74
C GLN A 125 1.11 2.33 -12.87
N ASN A 126 0.80 1.31 -12.08
CA ASN A 126 -0.30 1.34 -11.13
C ASN A 126 0.19 1.63 -9.71
N LEU A 127 -0.73 2.05 -8.84
CA LEU A 127 -0.48 2.17 -7.41
C LEU A 127 -0.06 0.80 -6.87
N LEU A 128 1.07 0.76 -6.15
CA LEU A 128 1.60 -0.45 -5.57
C LEU A 128 1.46 -0.46 -4.04
N SER A 129 2.01 0.53 -3.38
CA SER A 129 2.11 0.54 -1.92
C SER A 129 1.92 1.93 -1.34
N VAL A 130 1.52 1.96 -0.07
CA VAL A 130 1.35 3.18 0.72
C VAL A 130 1.93 2.99 2.12
N VAL A 131 2.35 4.09 2.76
CA VAL A 131 2.78 4.12 4.15
C VAL A 131 2.64 5.53 4.73
N PHE A 132 2.29 5.65 6.01
CA PHE A 132 2.41 6.92 6.72
C PHE A 132 3.85 7.20 7.10
N ASP A 133 4.28 8.46 6.92
CA ASP A 133 5.50 8.94 7.56
C ASP A 133 5.24 9.38 9.01
N TYR A 134 6.31 9.80 9.70
CA TYR A 134 6.23 10.23 11.11
C TYR A 134 5.49 11.57 11.31
N ASP A 135 5.28 12.32 10.24
CA ASP A 135 4.52 13.59 10.25
C ASP A 135 3.05 13.37 9.88
N GLY A 136 2.69 12.12 9.51
CA GLY A 136 1.32 11.71 9.18
C GLY A 136 0.95 11.92 7.71
N ASN A 137 1.90 12.22 6.84
CA ASN A 137 1.66 12.23 5.40
C ASN A 137 1.58 10.80 4.87
N LEU A 138 0.65 10.52 3.98
CA LEU A 138 0.48 9.19 3.38
C LEU A 138 1.26 9.11 2.07
N TRP A 139 2.41 8.50 2.11
CA TRP A 139 3.25 8.26 0.93
C TRP A 139 2.69 7.14 0.07
N PHE A 140 2.87 7.26 -1.23
CA PHE A 140 2.53 6.25 -2.22
C PHE A 140 3.66 6.02 -3.21
N ALA A 141 3.71 4.81 -3.76
CA ALA A 141 4.60 4.44 -4.86
C ALA A 141 3.80 3.74 -5.94
N THR A 142 4.07 4.10 -7.20
CA THR A 142 3.64 3.30 -8.35
C THR A 142 4.70 2.27 -8.70
N GLY A 143 4.27 1.17 -9.31
CA GLY A 143 5.19 0.11 -9.68
C GLY A 143 4.48 -1.19 -9.96
N GLY A 144 5.15 -2.27 -9.58
CA GLY A 144 4.68 -3.64 -9.74
C GLY A 144 5.74 -4.49 -10.42
N PHE A 145 5.37 -5.73 -10.70
CA PHE A 145 6.22 -6.65 -11.42
C PHE A 145 6.28 -6.27 -12.91
N ARG A 146 7.43 -6.51 -13.55
CA ARG A 146 7.62 -6.30 -14.99
C ARG A 146 7.66 -4.84 -15.44
N ILE A 147 8.26 -3.98 -14.63
CA ILE A 147 8.68 -2.66 -15.08
C ILE A 147 10.01 -2.82 -15.81
N TYR A 148 9.99 -2.59 -17.11
CA TYR A 148 11.18 -2.76 -17.95
C TYR A 148 11.70 -1.41 -18.44
N PRO A 149 12.99 -1.12 -18.26
CA PRO A 149 13.60 0.09 -18.83
C PRO A 149 13.35 0.28 -20.33
N GLU A 150 13.31 -0.82 -21.09
CA GLU A 150 13.05 -0.82 -22.53
C GLU A 150 11.65 -0.29 -22.88
N ARG A 151 10.63 -0.58 -22.07
CA ARG A 151 9.26 -0.12 -22.28
C ARG A 151 9.03 1.33 -21.90
N LYS A 152 9.96 1.91 -21.16
CA LYS A 152 9.88 3.29 -20.67
C LYS A 152 8.55 3.62 -19.97
N GLN A 153 8.03 2.66 -19.21
CA GLN A 153 6.80 2.82 -18.45
C GLN A 153 6.96 3.95 -17.45
N GLN A 154 6.06 4.93 -17.49
CA GLN A 154 6.08 6.09 -16.62
C GLN A 154 5.47 5.77 -15.26
N GLY A 155 6.20 6.08 -14.20
CA GLY A 155 5.77 5.95 -12.81
C GLY A 155 6.02 7.20 -11.98
N ALA A 156 5.56 7.16 -10.74
CA ALA A 156 5.70 8.27 -9.81
C ALA A 156 5.74 7.79 -8.35
N PHE A 157 6.36 8.60 -7.49
CA PHE A 157 6.20 8.59 -6.04
C PHE A 157 5.48 9.86 -5.61
N GLY A 158 4.93 9.85 -4.40
CA GLY A 158 4.33 11.05 -3.87
C GLY A 158 3.75 10.86 -2.49
N TYR A 159 3.06 11.88 -2.01
CA TYR A 159 2.33 11.81 -0.75
C TYR A 159 1.04 12.64 -0.79
N ILE A 160 0.11 12.25 0.06
CA ILE A 160 -1.06 13.03 0.42
C ILE A 160 -0.73 13.71 1.74
N SER A 161 -0.94 15.02 1.85
CA SER A 161 -0.60 15.74 3.07
C SER A 161 -1.49 15.30 4.24
N ARG A 162 -0.94 15.33 5.46
CA ARG A 162 -1.69 15.07 6.69
C ARG A 162 -2.90 15.97 6.81
N GLU A 163 -2.73 17.28 6.56
CA GLU A 163 -3.80 18.26 6.67
C GLU A 163 -4.99 17.91 5.77
N ALA A 164 -4.71 17.40 4.58
CA ALA A 164 -5.75 16.97 3.65
C ALA A 164 -6.49 15.71 4.13
N ILE A 165 -5.74 14.74 4.65
CA ILE A 165 -6.33 13.53 5.22
C ILE A 165 -7.22 13.88 6.41
N ASP A 166 -6.72 14.73 7.33
CA ASP A 166 -7.46 15.17 8.50
C ASP A 166 -8.73 15.95 8.09
N ALA A 167 -8.66 16.82 7.08
CA ALA A 167 -9.82 17.55 6.55
C ALA A 167 -10.91 16.59 6.04
N VAL A 168 -10.53 15.62 5.20
CA VAL A 168 -11.49 14.61 4.68
C VAL A 168 -12.09 13.78 5.81
N LEU A 169 -11.29 13.34 6.78
CA LEU A 169 -11.77 12.58 7.94
C LEU A 169 -12.72 13.38 8.83
N ASN A 170 -12.60 14.71 8.81
CA ASN A 170 -13.52 15.63 9.49
C ASN A 170 -14.76 16.01 8.65
N GLY A 171 -14.91 15.42 7.46
CA GLY A 171 -16.06 15.65 6.56
C GLY A 171 -15.94 16.90 5.70
N GLU A 172 -14.75 17.45 5.55
CA GLU A 172 -14.48 18.56 4.64
C GLU A 172 -14.22 18.05 3.21
N GLU A 173 -14.65 18.81 2.21
CA GLU A 173 -14.26 18.52 0.82
C GLU A 173 -12.83 19.01 0.59
N ALA A 174 -11.93 18.10 0.21
CA ALA A 174 -10.57 18.43 -0.22
C ALA A 174 -10.47 18.32 -1.74
N ASP A 175 -9.92 19.34 -2.39
CA ASP A 175 -9.54 19.22 -3.79
C ASP A 175 -8.31 18.33 -3.90
N LEU A 176 -8.48 17.17 -4.52
CA LEU A 176 -7.42 16.14 -4.61
C LEU A 176 -6.19 16.63 -5.36
N SER A 177 -6.35 17.55 -6.31
CA SER A 177 -5.22 18.12 -7.07
C SER A 177 -4.28 18.97 -6.21
N ASP A 178 -4.83 19.60 -5.17
CA ASP A 178 -4.08 20.48 -4.27
C ASP A 178 -3.37 19.71 -3.14
N VAL A 179 -3.80 18.49 -2.85
CA VAL A 179 -3.36 17.73 -1.67
C VAL A 179 -2.40 16.59 -1.99
N VAL A 180 -2.26 16.21 -3.27
CA VAL A 180 -1.33 15.18 -3.74
C VAL A 180 -0.07 15.84 -4.30
N PHE A 181 1.08 15.50 -3.73
CA PHE A 181 2.39 15.94 -4.18
C PHE A 181 3.12 14.79 -4.85
N VAL A 182 3.74 15.04 -6.00
CA VAL A 182 4.24 13.99 -6.88
C VAL A 182 5.70 14.23 -7.26
N TYR A 183 6.49 13.15 -7.24
CA TYR A 183 7.84 13.06 -7.80
C TYR A 183 7.80 12.10 -8.99
N GLU A 184 8.14 12.59 -10.17
CA GLU A 184 8.18 11.80 -11.39
C GLU A 184 9.41 10.91 -11.42
N LEU A 185 9.22 9.62 -11.75
CA LEU A 185 10.33 8.68 -11.95
C LEU A 185 10.86 8.75 -13.39
N GLU A 186 12.11 8.33 -13.55
CA GLU A 186 12.65 8.11 -14.90
C GLU A 186 11.86 7.01 -15.62
N PRO A 187 11.63 7.15 -16.94
CA PRO A 187 10.88 6.15 -17.70
C PRO A 187 11.53 4.75 -17.63
N GLY A 188 10.76 3.76 -17.25
CA GLY A 188 11.21 2.39 -17.04
C GLY A 188 11.74 2.10 -15.64
N GLU A 189 11.57 3.05 -14.72
CA GLU A 189 11.86 2.91 -13.30
C GLU A 189 10.55 2.80 -12.51
N GLY A 190 10.49 1.91 -11.51
CA GLY A 190 9.32 1.71 -10.69
C GLY A 190 9.62 0.91 -9.44
N ALA A 191 8.78 1.07 -8.41
CA ALA A 191 8.88 0.27 -7.20
C ALA A 191 8.41 -1.17 -7.45
N GLU A 192 9.01 -2.13 -6.77
CA GLU A 192 8.61 -3.53 -6.80
C GLU A 192 7.96 -3.98 -5.50
N ASN A 193 8.27 -3.28 -4.40
CA ASN A 193 7.81 -3.59 -3.06
C ASN A 193 7.37 -2.35 -2.28
N GLY A 194 7.13 -2.54 -0.97
CA GLY A 194 6.64 -1.49 -0.08
C GLY A 194 7.64 -0.37 0.17
N ILE A 195 7.13 0.68 0.78
CA ILE A 195 7.85 1.87 1.23
C ILE A 195 8.20 1.68 2.71
N ALA A 196 9.34 2.16 3.16
CA ALA A 196 9.63 2.32 4.58
C ALA A 196 9.67 3.82 4.95
N ALA A 197 9.13 4.14 6.12
CA ALA A 197 9.17 5.49 6.66
C ALA A 197 10.21 5.62 7.77
N SER A 198 10.92 6.73 7.79
CA SER A 198 11.85 7.15 8.83
C SER A 198 11.51 8.56 9.32
N LYS A 199 12.23 9.03 10.35
CA LYS A 199 12.14 10.43 10.79
C LYS A 199 12.67 11.41 9.76
N GLU A 200 13.53 10.93 8.86
CA GLU A 200 14.12 11.73 7.79
C GLU A 200 13.26 11.75 6.53
N GLY A 201 12.24 10.89 6.43
CA GLY A 201 11.34 10.82 5.28
C GLY A 201 11.00 9.39 4.84
N ALA A 202 10.53 9.24 3.62
CA ALA A 202 10.20 7.96 3.01
C ALA A 202 11.40 7.38 2.25
N VAL A 203 11.70 6.10 2.51
CA VAL A 203 12.70 5.33 1.77
C VAL A 203 12.00 4.42 0.78
N ILE A 204 12.32 4.57 -0.50
CA ILE A 204 11.68 3.85 -1.60
C ILE A 204 12.77 3.22 -2.46
N LEU A 205 12.60 1.94 -2.76
CA LEU A 205 13.46 1.22 -3.68
C LEU A 205 12.72 0.95 -4.99
N THR A 206 13.40 1.31 -6.08
CA THR A 206 12.95 0.98 -7.44
C THR A 206 13.76 -0.20 -7.98
N ASN A 207 13.54 -0.57 -9.23
CA ASN A 207 14.40 -1.53 -9.93
C ASN A 207 15.80 -0.97 -10.27
N GLN A 208 16.10 0.29 -9.96
CA GLN A 208 17.37 0.95 -10.32
C GLN A 208 18.03 1.67 -9.16
N ASN A 209 17.26 2.31 -8.30
CA ASN A 209 17.78 3.23 -7.28
C ASN A 209 17.08 3.04 -5.93
N CYS A 210 17.78 3.47 -4.88
CA CYS A 210 17.22 3.72 -3.57
C CYS A 210 17.10 5.23 -3.35
N TYR A 211 15.96 5.68 -2.88
CA TYR A 211 15.64 7.08 -2.65
C TYR A 211 15.36 7.35 -1.18
N LEU A 212 15.79 8.51 -0.68
CA LEU A 212 15.20 9.16 0.49
C LEU A 212 14.47 10.41 0.02
N LEU A 213 13.17 10.46 0.28
CA LEU A 213 12.28 11.56 -0.09
C LEU A 213 11.68 12.18 1.17
N GLN A 214 11.52 13.50 1.16
CA GLN A 214 10.87 14.27 2.23
C GLN A 214 9.66 15.03 1.70
N ALA A 215 8.64 15.17 2.55
CA ALA A 215 7.54 16.10 2.35
C ALA A 215 7.98 17.51 2.79
N ASP A 216 8.09 18.44 1.83
CA ASP A 216 8.51 19.81 2.08
C ASP A 216 7.86 20.72 1.03
N SER A 217 6.59 21.12 1.26
CA SER A 217 5.76 21.84 0.28
C SER A 217 5.76 21.26 -1.15
N GLY A 218 6.13 20.00 -1.27
CA GLY A 218 6.32 19.18 -2.45
C GLY A 218 7.15 17.97 -2.09
N VAL A 219 7.46 17.11 -3.06
CA VAL A 219 8.37 15.99 -2.85
C VAL A 219 9.79 16.44 -3.07
N LYS A 220 10.59 16.45 -2.00
CA LYS A 220 12.01 16.77 -2.02
C LYS A 220 12.86 15.50 -2.02
N LYS A 221 13.64 15.28 -3.04
CA LYS A 221 14.67 14.25 -3.05
C LYS A 221 15.87 14.69 -2.19
N VAL A 222 16.12 13.96 -1.09
CA VAL A 222 17.26 14.21 -0.19
C VAL A 222 18.50 13.57 -0.77
N TRP A 223 18.39 12.29 -1.15
CA TRP A 223 19.43 11.57 -1.86
C TRP A 223 18.84 10.46 -2.73
N GLU A 224 19.64 10.02 -3.67
CA GLU A 224 19.42 8.91 -4.56
C GLU A 224 20.74 8.15 -4.69
N THR A 225 20.68 6.84 -4.68
CA THR A 225 21.85 5.99 -4.90
C THR A 225 21.46 4.77 -5.74
N PRO A 226 22.21 4.51 -6.82
CA PRO A 226 22.00 3.30 -7.60
C PRO A 226 22.46 2.07 -6.80
N TYR A 227 21.87 0.94 -7.06
CA TYR A 227 22.29 -0.37 -6.56
C TYR A 227 22.21 -1.42 -7.66
N GLU A 228 22.97 -2.51 -7.49
CA GLU A 228 22.92 -3.62 -8.42
C GLU A 228 21.66 -4.47 -8.14
N SER A 229 20.79 -4.59 -9.15
CA SER A 229 19.65 -5.49 -9.12
C SER A 229 19.64 -6.36 -10.36
N ALA A 230 19.00 -7.52 -10.30
CA ALA A 230 18.83 -8.39 -11.46
C ALA A 230 17.98 -7.76 -12.57
N GLY A 231 17.17 -6.75 -12.21
CA GLY A 231 16.34 -5.97 -13.12
C GLY A 231 16.99 -4.69 -13.62
N ALA A 232 18.32 -4.54 -13.42
CA ALA A 232 19.07 -3.36 -13.81
C ALA A 232 18.85 -2.95 -15.27
N LYS A 233 19.34 -1.74 -15.56
CA LYS A 233 19.19 -0.91 -16.78
C LYS A 233 19.10 -1.62 -18.14
N ASP A 234 19.53 -2.89 -18.23
CA ASP A 234 19.63 -3.63 -19.50
C ASP A 234 18.63 -4.81 -19.57
N SER A 235 17.76 -4.99 -18.59
CA SER A 235 16.78 -6.07 -18.61
C SER A 235 15.73 -5.85 -19.70
N LYS A 236 15.42 -6.91 -20.44
CA LYS A 236 14.47 -6.92 -21.54
C LYS A 236 13.27 -7.79 -21.22
N GLU A 237 12.16 -7.49 -21.87
CA GLU A 237 11.02 -8.39 -21.88
C GLU A 237 11.47 -9.79 -22.35
N GLY A 238 11.22 -10.82 -21.55
CA GLY A 238 11.67 -12.19 -21.85
C GLY A 238 12.93 -12.63 -21.11
N ASP A 239 13.67 -11.75 -20.46
CA ASP A 239 14.78 -12.12 -19.55
C ASP A 239 14.27 -12.70 -18.21
N GLU A 240 13.04 -13.15 -18.17
CA GLU A 240 12.32 -13.69 -17.02
C GLU A 240 12.94 -14.97 -16.41
N THR A 241 14.02 -15.43 -17.00
CA THR A 241 14.70 -16.67 -16.62
C THR A 241 15.60 -16.55 -15.40
N THR A 242 15.98 -15.35 -15.01
CA THR A 242 16.80 -15.11 -13.84
C THR A 242 15.93 -14.64 -12.67
N GLY A 243 15.61 -15.52 -11.74
CA GLY A 243 14.89 -15.18 -10.50
C GLY A 243 13.37 -15.36 -10.52
N GLY A 244 12.80 -16.02 -11.53
CA GLY A 244 11.37 -16.38 -11.53
C GLY A 244 10.40 -15.21 -11.71
N GLY A 245 10.83 -14.11 -12.31
CA GLY A 245 9.98 -12.93 -12.58
C GLY A 245 9.71 -12.05 -11.35
N LEU A 246 10.39 -12.30 -10.23
CA LEU A 246 10.23 -11.55 -8.98
C LEU A 246 11.50 -10.79 -8.55
N ALA A 247 12.50 -10.71 -9.40
CA ALA A 247 13.84 -10.19 -9.02
C ALA A 247 14.28 -9.00 -9.89
N TRP A 248 13.33 -8.18 -10.33
CA TRP A 248 13.65 -7.01 -11.15
C TRP A 248 14.08 -5.80 -10.31
N GLY A 249 13.77 -5.80 -9.04
CA GLY A 249 14.12 -4.77 -8.09
C GLY A 249 14.68 -5.35 -6.79
N SER A 250 14.32 -4.77 -5.66
CA SER A 250 14.84 -5.18 -4.35
C SER A 250 14.34 -6.55 -3.89
N GLY A 251 13.27 -7.07 -4.43
CA GLY A 251 12.61 -8.30 -3.99
C GLY A 251 12.05 -8.25 -2.56
N CYS A 252 12.35 -7.18 -1.82
CA CYS A 252 11.91 -6.94 -0.43
C CYS A 252 11.58 -5.46 -0.23
N SER A 253 10.62 -5.19 0.67
CA SER A 253 10.44 -3.83 1.19
C SER A 253 11.66 -3.44 2.03
N PRO A 254 12.10 -2.18 2.00
CA PRO A 254 13.18 -1.71 2.85
C PRO A 254 12.78 -1.80 4.32
N SER A 255 13.76 -2.08 5.19
CA SER A 255 13.64 -2.03 6.65
C SER A 255 14.64 -1.03 7.20
N LEU A 256 14.21 -0.22 8.16
CA LEU A 256 14.99 0.84 8.80
C LEU A 256 15.14 0.56 10.29
#